data_b7a11c80a1d47f4a4056a2bb897c4334
#
_entry.id   b7a11c80a1d47f4a4056a2bb897c4334
#
_cell.length_a   1.000
_cell.length_b   1.000
_cell.length_c   1.000
_cell.angle_alpha   90.00
_cell.angle_beta   90.00
_cell.angle_gamma   90.00
#
_symmetry.space_group_name_H-M   'P 1'
#
loop_
_entity.id
_entity.type
_entity.pdbx_description
1 polymer ?
#
loop_
_entity_poly.entity_id
_entity_poly.type
_entity_poly.pdbx_seq_one_letter_code
_entity_poly.pdbx_strand_id
1 'polypeptide(L)'
;MSLFVASTRSAFRAVAPIKRSFQTRRSYATEPSKGGSSSTILLGAAAVGIAGAGAYFFSGSGAAKKAEASVKEVTEKLTPGEIKKAFVGGDQGWVSLKLDEVELVNHNTKRLRFRLPEDDMVSGLHVASAILTKFKPLDAEKAVLRPYTPISDESAQGYIDLLVKKYEGGPMSTHLHDMAPGQRLDIKGPLPKYPWEANKHKHIALVAGGTGIAPMYQLIRAIFNNPDDKTKVTLVFGNVSEEDVLLKHELATIENHYPQRFRAFYVLDNPPKEWTGAKGYINKDLLKTVLPEPKNEDIKVFVCGPPGMMTSISGNKKSPRDQGELSGILKELGYSADQVYKF
;
A
#
# COMPACT_ATOMS: atom_id res chain seq x y z
N MET A 1 -55.71 55.86 14.77
CA MET A 1 -54.50 56.39 14.11
C MET A 1 -53.75 55.19 13.53
N SER A 2 -53.83 55.06 12.25
CA SER A 2 -53.27 53.93 11.46
C SER A 2 -51.88 54.30 11.03
N LEU A 3 -50.89 53.41 11.22
CA LEU A 3 -49.57 53.55 10.68
C LEU A 3 -49.27 52.35 9.76
N PHE A 4 -49.14 52.66 8.51
CA PHE A 4 -48.69 51.76 7.42
C PHE A 4 -47.23 51.35 7.66
N VAL A 5 -46.96 50.03 7.57
CA VAL A 5 -45.60 49.50 7.43
C VAL A 5 -45.46 49.00 5.99
N ALA A 6 -44.57 49.67 5.24
CA ALA A 6 -44.24 49.34 3.86
C ALA A 6 -43.32 48.12 3.82
N SER A 7 -43.75 47.07 3.08
CA SER A 7 -42.95 45.88 2.79
C SER A 7 -42.06 46.14 1.58
N THR A 8 -40.74 46.18 1.78
CA THR A 8 -39.76 46.18 0.68
C THR A 8 -39.45 44.74 0.28
N ARG A 9 -39.99 44.31 -0.87
CA ARG A 9 -39.62 43.07 -1.53
C ARG A 9 -38.24 43.26 -2.19
N SER A 10 -37.22 42.57 -1.67
CA SER A 10 -35.92 42.41 -2.30
C SER A 10 -36.04 41.32 -3.40
N ALA A 11 -35.78 41.71 -4.66
CA ALA A 11 -35.78 40.83 -5.79
C ALA A 11 -34.47 40.00 -5.82
N PHE A 12 -34.55 38.73 -5.51
CA PHE A 12 -33.47 37.78 -5.80
C PHE A 12 -33.41 37.52 -7.30
N ARG A 13 -32.36 38.03 -7.94
CA ARG A 13 -31.99 37.69 -9.32
C ARG A 13 -31.43 36.25 -9.33
N ALA A 14 -32.13 35.34 -9.97
CA ALA A 14 -31.67 33.98 -10.22
C ALA A 14 -30.46 34.01 -11.17
N VAL A 15 -29.31 33.53 -10.69
CA VAL A 15 -28.13 33.27 -11.52
C VAL A 15 -28.30 31.90 -12.14
N ALA A 16 -28.35 31.84 -13.47
CA ALA A 16 -28.47 30.62 -14.25
C ALA A 16 -27.18 29.74 -14.08
N PRO A 17 -27.29 28.40 -14.03
CA PRO A 17 -26.15 27.54 -13.91
C PRO A 17 -25.36 27.45 -15.23
N ILE A 18 -24.06 27.73 -15.15
CA ILE A 18 -23.09 27.56 -16.24
C ILE A 18 -22.97 26.06 -16.54
N LYS A 19 -23.55 25.62 -17.69
CA LYS A 19 -23.30 24.30 -18.24
C LYS A 19 -21.86 24.22 -18.76
N ARG A 20 -20.95 23.62 -18.01
CA ARG A 20 -19.67 23.15 -18.55
C ARG A 20 -19.91 21.84 -19.30
N SER A 21 -19.84 21.89 -20.62
CA SER A 21 -19.83 20.72 -21.48
C SER A 21 -18.47 20.00 -21.31
N PHE A 22 -18.48 18.82 -20.68
CA PHE A 22 -17.37 17.89 -20.77
C PHE A 22 -17.43 17.25 -22.17
N GLN A 23 -16.51 17.63 -23.04
CA GLN A 23 -16.24 16.87 -24.26
C GLN A 23 -15.47 15.60 -23.85
N THR A 24 -16.18 14.49 -23.76
CA THR A 24 -15.59 13.15 -23.75
C THR A 24 -14.95 12.90 -25.12
N ARG A 25 -13.65 12.90 -25.19
CA ARG A 25 -12.93 12.32 -26.35
C ARG A 25 -13.21 10.81 -26.33
N ARG A 26 -14.11 10.39 -27.22
CA ARG A 26 -14.24 8.98 -27.61
C ARG A 26 -12.96 8.59 -28.34
N SER A 27 -12.12 7.76 -27.71
CA SER A 27 -11.13 6.94 -28.42
C SER A 27 -11.90 5.85 -29.17
N TYR A 28 -11.84 5.87 -30.49
CA TYR A 28 -12.35 4.81 -31.32
C TYR A 28 -11.52 3.54 -31.06
N ALA A 29 -12.15 2.53 -30.52
CA ALA A 29 -11.63 1.18 -30.54
C ALA A 29 -11.70 0.70 -32.00
N THR A 30 -10.55 0.52 -32.63
CA THR A 30 -10.44 -0.21 -33.90
C THR A 30 -10.69 -1.67 -33.62
N GLU A 31 -11.69 -2.25 -34.29
CA GLU A 31 -11.93 -3.68 -34.30
C GLU A 31 -10.67 -4.43 -34.78
N PRO A 32 -10.32 -5.59 -34.19
CA PRO A 32 -9.24 -6.39 -34.73
C PRO A 32 -9.73 -7.12 -35.99
N SER A 33 -9.09 -6.83 -37.11
CA SER A 33 -9.24 -7.59 -38.36
C SER A 33 -8.85 -9.05 -38.08
N LYS A 34 -9.73 -9.97 -38.45
CA LYS A 34 -9.42 -11.40 -38.54
C LYS A 34 -8.34 -11.61 -39.58
N GLY A 35 -7.24 -12.20 -39.16
CA GLY A 35 -6.25 -12.76 -40.08
C GLY A 35 -4.82 -12.63 -39.56
N GLY A 36 -4.23 -13.75 -39.13
CA GLY A 36 -2.79 -13.86 -39.05
C GLY A 36 -2.23 -14.40 -37.74
N SER A 37 -2.33 -15.69 -37.56
CA SER A 37 -1.25 -16.63 -37.24
C SER A 37 -0.25 -16.27 -36.14
N SER A 38 -0.36 -16.96 -35.06
CA SER A 38 0.68 -17.61 -34.20
C SER A 38 2.15 -17.42 -34.66
N SER A 39 2.73 -16.22 -34.48
CA SER A 39 4.15 -16.02 -34.79
C SER A 39 5.03 -15.69 -33.58
N THR A 40 4.45 -15.45 -32.40
CA THR A 40 5.23 -14.94 -31.25
C THR A 40 5.79 -16.05 -30.35
N ILE A 41 5.29 -17.27 -30.44
CA ILE A 41 5.81 -18.42 -29.69
C ILE A 41 6.91 -19.20 -30.46
N LEU A 42 6.98 -19.02 -31.78
CA LEU A 42 7.99 -19.68 -32.63
C LEU A 42 9.34 -18.95 -32.67
N LEU A 43 9.43 -17.68 -32.29
CA LEU A 43 10.69 -16.92 -32.28
C LEU A 43 11.63 -17.34 -31.13
N GLY A 44 11.12 -17.84 -30.01
CA GLY A 44 11.95 -18.32 -28.91
C GLY A 44 12.60 -19.69 -29.18
N ALA A 45 11.92 -20.57 -29.90
CA ALA A 45 12.43 -21.91 -30.25
C ALA A 45 13.32 -21.90 -31.48
N ALA A 46 13.12 -20.96 -32.41
CA ALA A 46 13.95 -20.83 -33.61
C ALA A 46 15.36 -20.27 -33.33
N ALA A 47 15.52 -19.43 -32.31
CA ALA A 47 16.83 -18.88 -31.95
C ALA A 47 17.79 -19.94 -31.40
N VAL A 48 17.28 -20.96 -30.68
CA VAL A 48 18.10 -22.04 -30.13
C VAL A 48 18.44 -23.10 -31.24
N GLY A 49 17.52 -23.30 -32.18
CA GLY A 49 17.72 -24.22 -33.30
C GLY A 49 18.74 -23.71 -34.35
N ILE A 50 18.78 -22.41 -34.59
CA ILE A 50 19.71 -21.80 -35.57
C ILE A 50 21.15 -21.75 -35.01
N ALA A 51 21.33 -21.58 -33.71
CA ALA A 51 22.65 -21.64 -33.07
C ALA A 51 23.27 -23.06 -33.16
N GLY A 52 22.46 -24.13 -33.05
CA GLY A 52 22.91 -25.52 -33.15
C GLY A 52 23.23 -25.95 -34.58
N ALA A 53 22.45 -25.52 -35.56
CA ALA A 53 22.66 -25.87 -36.97
C ALA A 53 23.76 -25.04 -37.63
N GLY A 54 23.93 -23.76 -37.21
CA GLY A 54 25.00 -22.87 -37.71
C GLY A 54 26.39 -23.34 -37.28
N ALA A 55 26.54 -23.91 -36.08
CA ALA A 55 27.83 -24.42 -35.59
C ALA A 55 28.33 -25.66 -36.35
N TYR A 56 27.44 -26.43 -36.97
CA TYR A 56 27.82 -27.61 -37.71
C TYR A 56 28.31 -27.30 -39.14
N PHE A 57 27.92 -26.18 -39.74
CA PHE A 57 28.27 -25.82 -41.12
C PHE A 57 29.39 -24.81 -41.26
N PHE A 58 29.85 -24.16 -40.19
CA PHE A 58 30.83 -23.04 -40.25
C PHE A 58 32.06 -23.21 -39.34
N SER A 59 32.51 -24.44 -39.13
CA SER A 59 33.79 -24.67 -38.44
C SER A 59 34.97 -24.26 -39.34
N GLY A 60 35.32 -22.99 -39.35
CA GLY A 60 36.51 -22.54 -40.06
C GLY A 60 36.58 -21.09 -40.58
N SER A 61 35.55 -20.28 -40.42
CA SER A 61 35.54 -18.91 -40.95
C SER A 61 35.35 -17.85 -39.88
N GLY A 62 36.01 -16.70 -40.03
CA GLY A 62 35.90 -15.56 -39.11
C GLY A 62 34.49 -14.98 -38.90
N ALA A 63 33.51 -15.47 -39.68
CA ALA A 63 32.10 -15.15 -39.54
C ALA A 63 31.46 -15.78 -38.26
N ALA A 64 31.94 -16.97 -37.84
CA ALA A 64 31.46 -17.61 -36.64
C ALA A 64 31.81 -16.83 -35.36
N LYS A 65 33.03 -16.31 -35.26
CA LYS A 65 33.46 -15.45 -34.13
C LYS A 65 32.67 -14.14 -34.05
N LYS A 66 32.29 -13.56 -35.21
CA LYS A 66 31.50 -12.34 -35.25
C LYS A 66 30.04 -12.58 -34.90
N ALA A 67 29.50 -13.74 -35.26
CA ALA A 67 28.15 -14.16 -34.83
C ALA A 67 28.10 -14.50 -33.35
N GLU A 68 29.09 -15.18 -32.77
CA GLU A 68 29.18 -15.45 -31.32
C GLU A 68 29.34 -14.16 -30.50
N ALA A 69 30.14 -13.18 -30.98
CA ALA A 69 30.27 -11.90 -30.32
C ALA A 69 28.95 -11.11 -30.34
N SER A 70 28.22 -11.11 -31.49
CA SER A 70 26.91 -10.46 -31.60
C SER A 70 25.83 -11.16 -30.74
N VAL A 71 25.85 -12.51 -30.67
CA VAL A 71 24.94 -13.25 -29.80
C VAL A 71 25.26 -12.99 -28.32
N LYS A 72 26.55 -12.93 -27.96
CA LYS A 72 26.96 -12.57 -26.59
C LYS A 72 26.53 -11.16 -26.20
N GLU A 73 26.71 -10.18 -27.07
CA GLU A 73 26.30 -8.79 -26.84
C GLU A 73 24.78 -8.64 -26.76
N VAL A 74 24.02 -9.41 -27.55
CA VAL A 74 22.54 -9.44 -27.45
C VAL A 74 22.09 -10.20 -26.20
N THR A 75 22.78 -11.27 -25.79
CA THR A 75 22.45 -12.04 -24.59
C THR A 75 22.82 -11.25 -23.32
N GLU A 76 23.90 -10.48 -23.31
CA GLU A 76 24.24 -9.55 -22.21
C GLU A 76 23.24 -8.40 -22.10
N LYS A 77 22.66 -7.93 -23.21
CA LYS A 77 21.58 -6.93 -23.20
C LYS A 77 20.21 -7.51 -22.83
N LEU A 78 20.04 -8.83 -22.89
CA LEU A 78 18.79 -9.55 -22.55
C LEU A 78 18.84 -10.23 -21.18
N THR A 79 19.97 -10.24 -20.47
CA THR A 79 19.98 -10.60 -19.06
C THR A 79 19.28 -9.48 -18.30
N PRO A 80 18.18 -9.73 -17.58
CA PRO A 80 17.57 -8.73 -16.72
C PRO A 80 18.67 -8.22 -15.79
N GLY A 81 19.02 -6.95 -15.90
CA GLY A 81 19.98 -6.32 -14.99
C GLY A 81 19.58 -6.63 -13.55
N GLU A 82 20.54 -6.88 -12.69
CA GLU A 82 20.29 -7.11 -11.27
C GLU A 82 19.47 -5.94 -10.73
N ILE A 83 18.28 -6.23 -10.14
CA ILE A 83 17.37 -5.21 -9.61
C ILE A 83 18.09 -4.51 -8.46
N LYS A 84 18.47 -3.25 -8.67
CA LYS A 84 19.12 -2.43 -7.66
C LYS A 84 18.14 -2.11 -6.52
N LYS A 85 18.57 -2.29 -5.28
CA LYS A 85 17.78 -2.05 -4.07
C LYS A 85 18.34 -0.91 -3.26
N ALA A 86 17.47 0.02 -2.86
CA ALA A 86 17.87 1.15 -2.01
C ALA A 86 18.14 0.72 -0.56
N PHE A 87 17.35 -0.25 -0.06
CA PHE A 87 17.54 -0.82 1.28
C PHE A 87 17.91 -2.29 1.16
N VAL A 88 19.11 -2.64 1.59
CA VAL A 88 19.62 -4.03 1.57
C VAL A 88 19.71 -4.63 2.97
N GLY A 89 19.48 -3.82 4.01
CA GLY A 89 19.56 -4.27 5.41
C GLY A 89 20.99 -4.45 5.89
N GLY A 90 21.17 -5.31 6.92
CA GLY A 90 22.49 -5.61 7.47
C GLY A 90 23.26 -4.36 7.92
N ASP A 91 24.49 -4.26 7.48
CA ASP A 91 25.44 -3.19 7.86
C ASP A 91 25.33 -1.92 7.00
N GLN A 92 24.35 -1.84 6.06
CA GLN A 92 24.16 -0.66 5.21
C GLN A 92 24.02 0.66 5.97
N GLY A 93 23.47 0.60 7.21
CA GLY A 93 23.27 1.80 8.01
C GLY A 93 22.04 2.63 7.60
N TRP A 94 22.20 3.96 7.62
CA TRP A 94 21.16 4.92 7.29
C TRP A 94 21.31 5.41 5.84
N VAL A 95 20.21 5.41 5.11
CA VAL A 95 20.12 5.97 3.76
C VAL A 95 19.38 7.30 3.87
N SER A 96 19.99 8.37 3.40
CA SER A 96 19.39 9.71 3.43
C SER A 96 18.59 9.93 2.15
N LEU A 97 17.26 9.93 2.24
CA LEU A 97 16.36 10.12 1.11
C LEU A 97 15.85 11.56 1.05
N LYS A 98 15.72 12.09 -0.17
CA LYS A 98 15.20 13.43 -0.43
C LYS A 98 13.67 13.36 -0.53
N LEU A 99 12.97 14.25 0.19
CA LEU A 99 11.54 14.48 -0.01
C LEU A 99 11.33 15.15 -1.38
N ASP A 100 10.54 14.52 -2.22
CA ASP A 100 10.27 14.98 -3.60
C ASP A 100 8.91 15.66 -3.70
N GLU A 101 7.87 15.01 -3.19
CA GLU A 101 6.48 15.47 -3.25
C GLU A 101 5.80 15.43 -1.88
N VAL A 102 4.90 16.40 -1.65
CA VAL A 102 4.01 16.45 -0.51
C VAL A 102 2.59 16.63 -1.01
N GLU A 103 1.71 15.68 -0.68
CA GLU A 103 0.28 15.76 -0.98
C GLU A 103 -0.53 15.81 0.31
N LEU A 104 -1.46 16.75 0.41
CA LEU A 104 -2.41 16.80 1.51
C LEU A 104 -3.55 15.81 1.23
N VAL A 105 -3.64 14.75 2.03
CA VAL A 105 -4.68 13.72 1.90
C VAL A 105 -5.97 14.16 2.58
N ASN A 106 -5.84 14.68 3.81
CA ASN A 106 -6.94 15.29 4.56
C ASN A 106 -6.39 16.32 5.59
N HIS A 107 -7.25 16.82 6.47
CA HIS A 107 -6.93 17.88 7.44
C HIS A 107 -5.71 17.58 8.35
N ASN A 108 -5.34 16.33 8.55
CA ASN A 108 -4.25 15.94 9.44
C ASN A 108 -3.30 14.89 8.87
N THR A 109 -3.45 14.50 7.60
CA THR A 109 -2.65 13.43 6.98
C THR A 109 -2.07 13.90 5.65
N LYS A 110 -0.79 13.64 5.46
CA LYS A 110 -0.04 13.89 4.22
C LYS A 110 0.49 12.59 3.63
N ARG A 111 0.55 12.53 2.29
CA ARG A 111 1.38 11.57 1.57
C ARG A 111 2.71 12.25 1.25
N LEU A 112 3.80 11.62 1.66
CA LEU A 112 5.16 12.12 1.48
C LEU A 112 5.90 11.15 0.56
N ARG A 113 6.33 11.63 -0.61
CA ARG A 113 7.13 10.86 -1.55
C ARG A 113 8.59 11.15 -1.37
N PHE A 114 9.36 10.12 -1.05
CA PHE A 114 10.80 10.19 -0.95
C PHE A 114 11.45 9.52 -2.17
N ARG A 115 12.37 10.23 -2.83
CA ARG A 115 13.14 9.71 -3.95
C ARG A 115 14.22 8.75 -3.47
N LEU A 116 14.31 7.59 -4.12
CA LEU A 116 15.40 6.65 -3.91
C LEU A 116 16.71 7.21 -4.50
N PRO A 117 17.89 6.64 -4.14
CA PRO A 117 19.18 7.17 -4.59
C PRO A 117 19.33 7.24 -6.11
N GLU A 118 18.78 6.27 -6.83
CA GLU A 118 18.76 6.21 -8.31
C GLU A 118 17.32 5.93 -8.78
N ASP A 119 16.98 6.46 -9.97
CA ASP A 119 15.60 6.40 -10.48
C ASP A 119 15.18 4.98 -10.92
N ASP A 120 16.14 4.09 -11.21
CA ASP A 120 15.92 2.68 -11.56
C ASP A 120 15.95 1.72 -10.37
N MET A 121 16.23 2.23 -9.16
CA MET A 121 16.19 1.43 -7.93
C MET A 121 14.77 1.14 -7.48
N VAL A 122 14.56 -0.04 -6.90
CA VAL A 122 13.38 -0.36 -6.06
C VAL A 122 13.74 -0.19 -4.59
N SER A 123 12.71 -0.13 -3.73
CA SER A 123 12.93 0.04 -2.29
C SER A 123 13.76 -1.10 -1.67
N GLY A 124 13.62 -2.33 -2.15
CA GLY A 124 14.20 -3.53 -1.52
C GLY A 124 13.39 -4.04 -0.33
N LEU A 125 12.22 -3.47 -0.09
CA LEU A 125 11.29 -3.97 0.92
C LEU A 125 10.61 -5.25 0.43
N HIS A 126 10.19 -6.06 1.39
CA HIS A 126 9.25 -7.17 1.18
C HIS A 126 7.87 -6.76 1.68
N VAL A 127 6.84 -7.43 1.20
CA VAL A 127 5.47 -7.28 1.72
C VAL A 127 5.46 -7.46 3.24
N ALA A 128 4.68 -6.65 3.93
CA ALA A 128 4.63 -6.58 5.39
C ALA A 128 5.99 -6.22 6.03
N SER A 129 6.70 -5.27 5.43
CA SER A 129 7.92 -4.66 5.97
C SER A 129 7.72 -3.20 6.32
N ALA A 130 8.45 -2.74 7.32
CA ALA A 130 8.55 -1.34 7.69
C ALA A 130 9.96 -0.79 7.41
N ILE A 131 10.08 0.51 7.49
CA ILE A 131 11.34 1.25 7.57
C ILE A 131 11.43 1.95 8.93
N LEU A 132 12.63 2.29 9.36
CA LEU A 132 12.87 3.12 10.53
C LEU A 132 13.30 4.50 10.06
N THR A 133 12.61 5.55 10.50
CA THR A 133 12.98 6.94 10.24
C THR A 133 13.74 7.50 11.43
N LYS A 134 14.68 8.43 11.18
CA LYS A 134 15.49 9.09 12.18
C LYS A 134 15.47 10.60 11.96
N PHE A 135 15.20 11.32 13.02
CA PHE A 135 15.29 12.78 13.10
C PHE A 135 15.87 13.18 14.46
N LYS A 136 16.80 14.14 14.48
CA LYS A 136 17.33 14.70 15.71
C LYS A 136 16.94 16.18 15.79
N PRO A 137 16.01 16.56 16.71
CA PRO A 137 15.73 17.96 17.00
C PRO A 137 16.99 18.70 17.45
N LEU A 138 17.09 19.99 17.16
CA LEU A 138 18.27 20.81 17.51
C LEU A 138 18.57 20.81 19.00
N ASP A 139 17.53 20.86 19.82
CA ASP A 139 17.65 20.96 21.29
C ASP A 139 17.57 19.59 21.98
N ALA A 140 17.57 18.47 21.23
CA ALA A 140 17.47 17.14 21.80
C ALA A 140 18.84 16.44 21.88
N GLU A 141 19.13 15.81 23.01
CA GLU A 141 20.32 14.97 23.13
C GLU A 141 20.25 13.73 22.24
N LYS A 142 19.07 13.14 22.11
CA LYS A 142 18.82 11.87 21.41
C LYS A 142 17.96 12.07 20.16
N ALA A 143 18.29 11.27 19.13
CA ALA A 143 17.45 11.22 17.95
C ALA A 143 16.10 10.53 18.22
N VAL A 144 15.06 11.02 17.57
CA VAL A 144 13.75 10.40 17.53
C VAL A 144 13.76 9.33 16.43
N LEU A 145 13.39 8.10 16.78
CA LEU A 145 13.28 6.97 15.86
C LEU A 145 11.84 6.50 15.82
N ARG A 146 11.24 6.36 14.62
CA ARG A 146 9.88 5.82 14.47
C ARG A 146 9.79 4.91 13.25
N PRO A 147 9.14 3.75 13.39
CA PRO A 147 8.84 2.89 12.25
C PRO A 147 7.68 3.48 11.44
N TYR A 148 7.78 3.37 10.12
CA TYR A 148 6.71 3.65 9.17
C TYR A 148 6.61 2.50 8.17
N THR A 149 5.41 2.26 7.68
CA THR A 149 5.16 1.29 6.63
C THR A 149 4.86 2.05 5.33
N PRO A 150 5.71 1.95 4.30
CA PRO A 150 5.44 2.55 3.00
C PRO A 150 4.17 1.98 2.37
N ILE A 151 3.44 2.84 1.66
CA ILE A 151 2.23 2.48 0.92
C ILE A 151 2.47 2.32 -0.58
N SER A 152 3.64 2.72 -1.09
CA SER A 152 4.08 2.45 -2.46
C SER A 152 4.31 0.96 -2.70
N ASP A 153 4.21 0.54 -3.96
CA ASP A 153 4.49 -0.84 -4.36
C ASP A 153 5.97 -1.17 -4.13
N GLU A 154 6.27 -2.42 -3.75
CA GLU A 154 7.65 -2.87 -3.52
C GLU A 154 8.48 -2.88 -4.81
N SER A 155 7.81 -3.00 -5.96
CA SER A 155 8.42 -2.92 -7.30
C SER A 155 8.48 -1.50 -7.86
N ALA A 156 7.93 -0.50 -7.17
CA ALA A 156 7.99 0.89 -7.61
C ALA A 156 9.44 1.37 -7.70
N GLN A 157 9.81 1.91 -8.86
CA GLN A 157 11.15 2.42 -9.11
C GLN A 157 11.26 3.90 -8.76
N GLY A 158 12.40 4.28 -8.20
CA GLY A 158 12.79 5.67 -7.96
C GLY A 158 12.17 6.32 -6.72
N TYR A 159 11.18 5.71 -6.04
CA TYR A 159 10.53 6.35 -4.90
C TYR A 159 9.93 5.37 -3.88
N ILE A 160 9.65 5.91 -2.69
CA ILE A 160 8.76 5.33 -1.69
C ILE A 160 7.77 6.39 -1.21
N ASP A 161 6.53 5.98 -0.93
CA ASP A 161 5.48 6.84 -0.38
C ASP A 161 5.16 6.47 1.07
N LEU A 162 5.13 7.47 1.94
CA LEU A 162 4.69 7.35 3.32
C LEU A 162 3.37 8.08 3.51
N LEU A 163 2.43 7.45 4.20
CA LEU A 163 1.19 8.06 4.64
C LEU A 163 1.33 8.44 6.11
N VAL A 164 1.38 9.74 6.40
CA VAL A 164 1.73 10.27 7.71
C VAL A 164 0.61 11.11 8.28
N LYS A 165 -0.01 10.65 9.37
CA LYS A 165 -0.96 11.43 10.18
C LYS A 165 -0.17 12.23 11.21
N LYS A 166 -0.49 13.52 11.35
CA LYS A 166 0.07 14.40 12.40
C LYS A 166 -0.60 14.06 13.73
N TYR A 167 0.20 13.72 14.71
CA TYR A 167 -0.26 13.51 16.09
C TYR A 167 0.19 14.64 16.96
N GLU A 168 -0.70 15.15 17.80
CA GLU A 168 -0.36 16.15 18.80
C GLU A 168 0.72 15.59 19.75
N GLY A 169 1.77 16.35 19.98
CA GLY A 169 2.93 15.90 20.77
C GLY A 169 3.77 14.81 20.13
N GLY A 170 3.51 14.44 18.88
CA GLY A 170 4.28 13.43 18.14
C GLY A 170 5.49 14.04 17.42
N PRO A 171 6.73 13.96 17.94
CA PRO A 171 7.87 14.70 17.39
C PRO A 171 8.20 14.28 15.95
N MET A 172 8.16 13.00 15.61
CA MET A 172 8.46 12.54 14.24
C MET A 172 7.33 12.91 13.27
N SER A 173 6.07 12.73 13.65
CA SER A 173 4.94 13.08 12.76
C SER A 173 4.86 14.59 12.51
N THR A 174 5.18 15.40 13.50
CA THR A 174 5.31 16.86 13.36
C THR A 174 6.45 17.20 12.41
N HIS A 175 7.66 16.66 12.64
CA HIS A 175 8.80 16.88 11.75
C HIS A 175 8.47 16.54 10.30
N LEU A 176 7.90 15.35 10.04
CA LEU A 176 7.51 14.92 8.70
C LEU A 176 6.46 15.83 8.06
N HIS A 177 5.51 16.35 8.84
CA HIS A 177 4.53 17.32 8.34
C HIS A 177 5.12 18.68 8.02
N ASP A 178 6.18 19.08 8.72
CA ASP A 178 6.84 20.38 8.55
C ASP A 178 7.93 20.33 7.45
N MET A 179 8.27 19.13 6.96
CA MET A 179 9.22 18.98 5.86
C MET A 179 8.67 19.56 4.55
N ALA A 180 9.58 20.21 3.81
CA ALA A 180 9.36 20.72 2.46
C ALA A 180 10.12 19.90 1.41
N PRO A 181 9.65 19.85 0.14
CA PRO A 181 10.39 19.24 -0.95
C PRO A 181 11.83 19.72 -1.01
N GLY A 182 12.76 18.79 -1.23
CA GLY A 182 14.21 19.06 -1.21
C GLY A 182 14.90 18.68 0.09
N GLN A 183 14.21 18.67 1.22
CA GLN A 183 14.77 18.25 2.51
C GLN A 183 14.99 16.75 2.57
N ARG A 184 15.85 16.31 3.49
CA ARG A 184 16.25 14.91 3.60
C ARG A 184 15.85 14.29 4.92
N LEU A 185 15.55 12.99 4.86
CA LEU A 185 15.23 12.15 6.02
C LEU A 185 16.15 10.93 6.02
N ASP A 186 16.73 10.62 7.16
CA ASP A 186 17.50 9.39 7.35
C ASP A 186 16.54 8.21 7.57
N ILE A 187 16.69 7.19 6.72
CA ILE A 187 15.84 5.99 6.71
C ILE A 187 16.72 4.75 6.77
N LYS A 188 16.30 3.76 7.54
CA LYS A 188 16.93 2.43 7.60
C LYS A 188 15.90 1.36 7.32
N GLY A 189 16.24 0.38 6.51
CA GLY A 189 15.38 -0.74 6.13
C GLY A 189 16.13 -1.85 5.40
N PRO A 190 15.43 -2.92 5.02
CA PRO A 190 14.09 -3.26 5.42
C PRO A 190 14.00 -3.73 6.89
N LEU A 191 12.83 -3.52 7.52
CA LEU A 191 12.45 -4.11 8.79
C LEU A 191 11.33 -5.14 8.56
N PRO A 192 11.65 -6.39 8.21
CA PRO A 192 10.63 -7.42 7.98
C PRO A 192 9.77 -7.61 9.22
N LYS A 193 8.45 -7.75 9.02
CA LYS A 193 7.48 -7.98 10.10
C LYS A 193 6.85 -9.35 9.98
N TYR A 194 6.10 -9.58 8.92
CA TYR A 194 5.44 -10.86 8.68
C TYR A 194 5.87 -11.44 7.32
N PRO A 195 6.34 -12.71 7.27
CA PRO A 195 6.74 -13.35 6.01
C PRO A 195 5.50 -13.75 5.24
N TRP A 196 5.05 -12.88 4.33
CA TRP A 196 3.93 -13.13 3.45
C TRP A 196 4.35 -14.01 2.27
N GLU A 197 3.52 -14.99 1.99
CA GLU A 197 3.60 -15.85 0.80
C GLU A 197 2.18 -16.01 0.22
N ALA A 198 2.07 -16.06 -1.10
CA ALA A 198 0.79 -16.22 -1.77
C ALA A 198 0.10 -17.52 -1.33
N ASN A 199 -1.20 -17.44 -1.06
CA ASN A 199 -2.02 -18.56 -0.60
C ASN A 199 -1.59 -19.21 0.74
N LYS A 200 -0.74 -18.55 1.52
CA LYS A 200 -0.33 -19.03 2.85
C LYS A 200 -1.52 -19.21 3.79
N HIS A 201 -2.55 -18.40 3.62
CA HIS A 201 -3.81 -18.46 4.35
C HIS A 201 -4.98 -18.43 3.37
N LYS A 202 -6.00 -19.23 3.63
CA LYS A 202 -7.24 -19.20 2.83
C LYS A 202 -8.03 -17.90 3.03
N HIS A 203 -7.98 -17.36 4.25
CA HIS A 203 -8.69 -16.13 4.62
C HIS A 203 -7.88 -15.34 5.64
N ILE A 204 -7.64 -14.07 5.37
CA ILE A 204 -7.08 -13.16 6.36
C ILE A 204 -8.10 -12.11 6.78
N ALA A 205 -8.07 -11.77 8.07
CA ALA A 205 -8.80 -10.64 8.62
C ALA A 205 -7.82 -9.54 9.01
N LEU A 206 -8.14 -8.32 8.64
CA LEU A 206 -7.33 -7.13 8.88
C LEU A 206 -8.14 -6.18 9.78
N VAL A 207 -7.67 -5.93 10.99
CA VAL A 207 -8.31 -5.01 11.94
C VAL A 207 -7.41 -3.79 12.10
N ALA A 208 -7.79 -2.68 11.48
CA ALA A 208 -6.99 -1.47 11.37
C ALA A 208 -7.64 -0.28 12.08
N GLY A 209 -6.82 0.62 12.61
CA GLY A 209 -7.24 1.93 13.13
C GLY A 209 -6.34 3.05 12.61
N GLY A 210 -6.93 4.06 11.95
CA GLY A 210 -6.20 5.21 11.40
C GLY A 210 -5.03 4.79 10.49
N THR A 211 -3.80 5.25 10.77
CA THR A 211 -2.61 4.88 9.99
C THR A 211 -2.18 3.42 10.11
N GLY A 212 -2.79 2.65 11.01
CA GLY A 212 -2.65 1.19 11.04
C GLY A 212 -3.12 0.49 9.77
N ILE A 213 -3.78 1.20 8.86
CA ILE A 213 -4.13 0.72 7.52
C ILE A 213 -2.89 0.47 6.65
N ALA A 214 -1.77 1.16 6.86
CA ALA A 214 -0.59 1.08 6.00
C ALA A 214 -0.02 -0.36 5.85
N PRO A 215 0.27 -1.12 6.92
CA PRO A 215 0.70 -2.51 6.79
C PRO A 215 -0.40 -3.42 6.22
N MET A 216 -1.68 -3.12 6.50
CA MET A 216 -2.80 -3.86 5.90
C MET A 216 -2.87 -3.65 4.40
N TYR A 217 -2.64 -2.41 3.94
CA TYR A 217 -2.66 -2.07 2.52
C TYR A 217 -1.52 -2.75 1.74
N GLN A 218 -0.34 -2.93 2.34
CA GLN A 218 0.71 -3.75 1.72
C GLN A 218 0.23 -5.19 1.45
N LEU A 219 -0.42 -5.83 2.43
CA LEU A 219 -0.98 -7.18 2.27
C LEU A 219 -2.09 -7.21 1.22
N ILE A 220 -3.04 -6.27 1.30
CA ILE A 220 -4.16 -6.16 0.34
C ILE A 220 -3.60 -6.02 -1.07
N ARG A 221 -2.68 -5.09 -1.29
CA ARG A 221 -2.09 -4.85 -2.61
C ARG A 221 -1.34 -6.08 -3.12
N ALA A 222 -0.52 -6.71 -2.31
CA ALA A 222 0.22 -7.91 -2.68
C ALA A 222 -0.69 -9.07 -3.11
N ILE A 223 -1.80 -9.28 -2.38
CA ILE A 223 -2.79 -10.32 -2.69
C ILE A 223 -3.52 -10.03 -4.00
N PHE A 224 -3.97 -8.79 -4.20
CA PHE A 224 -4.84 -8.47 -5.34
C PHE A 224 -4.06 -8.09 -6.61
N ASN A 225 -2.78 -7.74 -6.50
CA ASN A 225 -1.87 -7.59 -7.65
C ASN A 225 -1.31 -8.94 -8.14
N ASN A 226 -1.36 -9.99 -7.32
CA ASN A 226 -0.93 -11.33 -7.73
C ASN A 226 -2.14 -12.17 -8.17
N PRO A 227 -2.29 -12.50 -9.47
CA PRO A 227 -3.41 -13.28 -9.97
C PRO A 227 -3.45 -14.73 -9.42
N ASP A 228 -2.32 -15.25 -8.96
CA ASP A 228 -2.20 -16.59 -8.40
C ASP A 228 -2.56 -16.65 -6.91
N ASP A 229 -2.56 -15.54 -6.20
CA ASP A 229 -2.98 -15.48 -4.81
C ASP A 229 -4.52 -15.43 -4.73
N LYS A 230 -5.12 -16.46 -4.13
CA LYS A 230 -6.57 -16.64 -3.99
C LYS A 230 -7.08 -16.32 -2.59
N THR A 231 -6.22 -15.79 -1.72
CA THR A 231 -6.57 -15.42 -0.34
C THR A 231 -7.78 -14.50 -0.30
N LYS A 232 -8.75 -14.81 0.58
CA LYS A 232 -9.86 -13.92 0.91
C LYS A 232 -9.41 -12.91 1.97
N VAL A 233 -9.94 -11.69 1.91
CA VAL A 233 -9.58 -10.61 2.81
C VAL A 233 -10.84 -9.95 3.37
N THR A 234 -10.93 -9.89 4.69
CA THR A 234 -11.92 -9.07 5.41
C THR A 234 -11.20 -7.94 6.13
N LEU A 235 -11.54 -6.71 5.82
CA LEU A 235 -11.01 -5.51 6.49
C LEU A 235 -12.07 -4.93 7.43
N VAL A 236 -11.69 -4.70 8.69
CA VAL A 236 -12.44 -3.87 9.65
C VAL A 236 -11.60 -2.65 9.96
N PHE A 237 -12.09 -1.47 9.61
CA PHE A 237 -11.30 -0.25 9.63
C PHE A 237 -11.96 0.86 10.45
N GLY A 238 -11.42 1.13 11.65
CA GLY A 238 -11.87 2.16 12.58
C GLY A 238 -11.21 3.52 12.30
N ASN A 239 -12.03 4.58 12.26
CA ASN A 239 -11.59 5.97 12.10
C ASN A 239 -12.47 6.91 12.93
N VAL A 240 -12.01 8.13 13.17
CA VAL A 240 -12.78 9.11 13.95
C VAL A 240 -13.98 9.61 13.15
N SER A 241 -13.77 10.06 11.92
CA SER A 241 -14.80 10.57 11.01
C SER A 241 -14.66 9.94 9.62
N GLU A 242 -15.59 10.21 8.74
CA GLU A 242 -15.51 9.75 7.34
C GLU A 242 -14.33 10.36 6.58
N GLU A 243 -13.96 11.61 6.90
CA GLU A 243 -12.81 12.31 6.31
C GLU A 243 -11.46 11.71 6.75
N ASP A 244 -11.44 11.00 7.89
CA ASP A 244 -10.27 10.29 8.40
C ASP A 244 -10.02 8.94 7.70
N VAL A 245 -10.96 8.44 6.89
CA VAL A 245 -10.82 7.15 6.20
C VAL A 245 -9.78 7.24 5.09
N LEU A 246 -8.58 6.77 5.40
CA LEU A 246 -7.43 6.77 4.49
C LEU A 246 -7.58 5.68 3.41
N LEU A 247 -7.04 5.93 2.20
CA LEU A 247 -7.04 4.96 1.09
C LEU A 247 -8.45 4.47 0.70
N LYS A 248 -9.50 5.29 0.96
CA LYS A 248 -10.89 4.91 0.73
C LYS A 248 -11.17 4.56 -0.74
N HIS A 249 -10.60 5.34 -1.65
CA HIS A 249 -10.76 5.13 -3.09
C HIS A 249 -10.09 3.84 -3.57
N GLU A 250 -8.86 3.59 -3.13
CA GLU A 250 -8.08 2.40 -3.45
C GLU A 250 -8.76 1.13 -2.93
N LEU A 251 -9.22 1.16 -1.68
CA LEU A 251 -9.94 0.05 -1.06
C LEU A 251 -11.27 -0.24 -1.77
N ALA A 252 -12.05 0.79 -2.11
CA ALA A 252 -13.30 0.67 -2.86
C ALA A 252 -13.06 0.10 -4.27
N THR A 253 -11.98 0.52 -4.92
CA THR A 253 -11.59 0.00 -6.24
C THR A 253 -11.31 -1.51 -6.17
N ILE A 254 -10.57 -1.96 -5.16
CA ILE A 254 -10.29 -3.39 -4.96
C ILE A 254 -11.59 -4.16 -4.64
N GLU A 255 -12.45 -3.63 -3.78
CA GLU A 255 -13.73 -4.27 -3.44
C GLU A 255 -14.64 -4.43 -4.66
N ASN A 256 -14.70 -3.42 -5.52
CA ASN A 256 -15.48 -3.47 -6.76
C ASN A 256 -14.94 -4.50 -7.78
N HIS A 257 -13.61 -4.65 -7.87
CA HIS A 257 -12.99 -5.63 -8.76
C HIS A 257 -13.05 -7.07 -8.22
N TYR A 258 -13.01 -7.23 -6.90
CA TYR A 258 -12.94 -8.53 -6.23
C TYR A 258 -14.03 -8.72 -5.16
N PRO A 259 -15.34 -8.50 -5.45
CA PRO A 259 -16.41 -8.46 -4.45
C PRO A 259 -16.61 -9.79 -3.70
N GLN A 260 -16.11 -10.91 -4.24
CA GLN A 260 -16.19 -12.23 -3.61
C GLN A 260 -14.99 -12.56 -2.72
N ARG A 261 -13.92 -11.75 -2.81
CA ARG A 261 -12.66 -12.00 -2.12
C ARG A 261 -12.26 -10.89 -1.16
N PHE A 262 -12.72 -9.66 -1.38
CA PHE A 262 -12.44 -8.50 -0.53
C PHE A 262 -13.73 -7.89 0.00
N ARG A 263 -13.77 -7.64 1.31
CA ARG A 263 -14.84 -6.90 1.97
C ARG A 263 -14.26 -5.95 3.01
N ALA A 264 -14.69 -4.68 2.96
CA ALA A 264 -14.30 -3.64 3.91
C ALA A 264 -15.50 -3.20 4.76
N PHE A 265 -15.31 -3.20 6.09
CA PHE A 265 -16.27 -2.72 7.07
C PHE A 265 -15.68 -1.52 7.78
N TYR A 266 -16.28 -0.36 7.57
CA TYR A 266 -15.83 0.90 8.17
C TYR A 266 -16.59 1.15 9.47
N VAL A 267 -15.85 1.58 10.51
CA VAL A 267 -16.37 1.93 11.84
C VAL A 267 -15.98 3.37 12.13
N LEU A 268 -16.93 4.25 12.45
CA LEU A 268 -16.67 5.65 12.73
C LEU A 268 -17.09 6.02 14.15
N ASP A 269 -16.18 6.70 14.88
CA ASP A 269 -16.47 7.21 16.22
C ASP A 269 -17.51 8.34 16.16
N ASN A 270 -17.35 9.25 15.18
CA ASN A 270 -18.22 10.40 14.93
C ASN A 270 -18.78 10.33 13.49
N PRO A 271 -19.74 9.44 13.23
CA PRO A 271 -20.31 9.28 11.89
C PRO A 271 -21.25 10.44 11.53
N PRO A 272 -21.35 10.81 10.23
CA PRO A 272 -22.42 11.68 9.75
C PRO A 272 -23.80 11.05 9.91
N LYS A 273 -24.88 11.85 9.83
CA LYS A 273 -26.27 11.38 10.05
C LYS A 273 -26.67 10.25 9.11
N GLU A 274 -26.24 10.33 7.85
CA GLU A 274 -26.56 9.37 6.79
C GLU A 274 -25.66 8.13 6.79
N TRP A 275 -24.75 8.00 7.78
CA TRP A 275 -23.83 6.87 7.87
C TRP A 275 -24.57 5.55 8.12
N THR A 276 -24.39 4.59 7.20
CA THR A 276 -25.02 3.26 7.26
C THR A 276 -24.07 2.18 7.81
N GLY A 277 -22.79 2.47 7.96
CA GLY A 277 -21.80 1.55 8.53
C GLY A 277 -21.86 1.48 10.07
N ALA A 278 -20.91 0.76 10.64
CA ALA A 278 -20.81 0.63 12.10
C ALA A 278 -20.41 1.97 12.76
N LYS A 279 -20.87 2.19 13.98
CA LYS A 279 -20.70 3.42 14.77
C LYS A 279 -19.99 3.13 16.08
N GLY A 280 -19.20 4.10 16.55
CA GLY A 280 -18.40 3.98 17.77
C GLY A 280 -17.11 3.19 17.54
N TYR A 281 -16.70 2.42 18.55
CA TYR A 281 -15.49 1.61 18.47
C TYR A 281 -15.74 0.24 17.85
N ILE A 282 -14.68 -0.36 17.32
CA ILE A 282 -14.69 -1.75 16.90
C ILE A 282 -15.02 -2.61 18.13
N ASN A 283 -16.10 -3.37 18.05
CA ASN A 283 -16.63 -4.15 19.16
C ASN A 283 -16.73 -5.65 18.84
N LYS A 284 -17.05 -6.42 19.88
CA LYS A 284 -17.12 -7.88 19.82
C LYS A 284 -18.18 -8.39 18.84
N ASP A 285 -19.36 -7.76 18.82
CA ASP A 285 -20.49 -8.22 17.99
C ASP A 285 -20.17 -8.02 16.50
N LEU A 286 -19.57 -6.88 16.13
CA LEU A 286 -19.09 -6.65 14.78
C LEU A 286 -18.06 -7.69 14.38
N LEU A 287 -17.00 -7.87 15.20
CA LEU A 287 -15.92 -8.81 14.87
C LEU A 287 -16.45 -10.25 14.78
N LYS A 288 -17.35 -10.66 15.67
CA LYS A 288 -17.99 -11.98 15.60
C LYS A 288 -18.78 -12.20 14.31
N THR A 289 -19.38 -11.12 13.78
CA THR A 289 -20.22 -11.19 12.57
C THR A 289 -19.40 -11.25 11.29
N VAL A 290 -18.30 -10.50 11.23
CA VAL A 290 -17.59 -10.26 9.94
C VAL A 290 -16.28 -11.04 9.79
N LEU A 291 -15.63 -11.43 10.89
CA LEU A 291 -14.37 -12.18 10.81
C LEU A 291 -14.61 -13.67 10.54
N PRO A 292 -13.65 -14.37 9.92
CA PRO A 292 -13.70 -15.83 9.78
C PRO A 292 -13.73 -16.47 11.17
N GLU A 293 -14.52 -17.52 11.34
CA GLU A 293 -14.62 -18.21 12.64
C GLU A 293 -13.26 -18.78 13.08
N PRO A 294 -12.90 -18.69 14.38
CA PRO A 294 -11.59 -19.14 14.88
C PRO A 294 -11.33 -20.64 14.71
N LYS A 295 -12.40 -21.45 14.59
CA LYS A 295 -12.29 -22.89 14.31
C LYS A 295 -11.93 -23.23 12.85
N ASN A 296 -12.02 -22.23 11.93
CA ASN A 296 -11.64 -22.45 10.55
C ASN A 296 -10.12 -22.63 10.44
N GLU A 297 -9.71 -23.55 9.59
CA GLU A 297 -8.30 -23.75 9.27
C GLU A 297 -7.77 -22.66 8.33
N ASP A 298 -6.47 -22.45 8.35
CA ASP A 298 -5.74 -21.55 7.44
C ASP A 298 -6.23 -20.09 7.46
N ILE A 299 -6.55 -19.57 8.65
CA ILE A 299 -6.89 -18.17 8.85
C ILE A 299 -5.80 -17.42 9.60
N LYS A 300 -5.70 -16.11 9.35
CA LYS A 300 -4.82 -15.20 10.09
C LYS A 300 -5.52 -13.87 10.33
N VAL A 301 -5.41 -13.35 11.54
CA VAL A 301 -5.93 -12.03 11.93
C VAL A 301 -4.74 -11.10 12.15
N PHE A 302 -4.71 -9.99 11.43
CA PHE A 302 -3.70 -8.94 11.60
C PHE A 302 -4.32 -7.74 12.29
N VAL A 303 -3.64 -7.20 13.28
CA VAL A 303 -4.12 -6.05 14.06
C VAL A 303 -3.07 -4.93 14.04
N CYS A 304 -3.49 -3.71 13.69
CA CYS A 304 -2.65 -2.51 13.76
C CYS A 304 -3.50 -1.27 14.01
N GLY A 305 -3.14 -0.49 15.01
CA GLY A 305 -3.87 0.72 15.35
C GLY A 305 -3.32 1.42 16.58
N PRO A 306 -4.04 2.43 17.10
CA PRO A 306 -3.64 3.14 18.29
C PRO A 306 -3.63 2.21 19.54
N PRO A 307 -2.85 2.54 20.58
CA PRO A 307 -2.67 1.68 21.75
C PRO A 307 -3.96 1.21 22.40
N GLY A 308 -4.95 2.09 22.53
CA GLY A 308 -6.26 1.72 23.12
C GLY A 308 -6.99 0.65 22.32
N MET A 309 -6.98 0.77 20.98
CA MET A 309 -7.55 -0.25 20.10
C MET A 309 -6.76 -1.57 20.19
N MET A 310 -5.42 -1.52 20.19
CA MET A 310 -4.59 -2.73 20.33
C MET A 310 -4.91 -3.47 21.62
N THR A 311 -4.99 -2.76 22.74
CA THR A 311 -5.34 -3.33 24.06
C THR A 311 -6.72 -4.01 24.03
N SER A 312 -7.72 -3.33 23.46
CA SER A 312 -9.11 -3.83 23.41
C SER A 312 -9.26 -5.03 22.49
N ILE A 313 -8.60 -5.05 21.34
CA ILE A 313 -8.81 -6.07 20.30
C ILE A 313 -7.95 -7.32 20.54
N SER A 314 -6.65 -7.16 20.81
CA SER A 314 -5.68 -8.27 20.80
C SER A 314 -4.69 -8.28 21.95
N GLY A 315 -4.69 -7.26 22.79
CA GLY A 315 -3.59 -6.97 23.70
C GLY A 315 -2.39 -6.34 23.00
N ASN A 316 -1.51 -5.74 23.79
CA ASN A 316 -0.32 -5.05 23.29
C ASN A 316 0.83 -6.00 22.98
N LYS A 317 1.74 -5.57 22.14
CA LYS A 317 3.05 -6.23 21.96
C LYS A 317 3.90 -5.99 23.21
N LYS A 318 4.71 -6.96 23.59
CA LYS A 318 5.70 -6.82 24.66
C LYS A 318 6.96 -6.08 24.16
N SER A 319 7.32 -6.29 22.89
CA SER A 319 8.42 -5.59 22.22
C SER A 319 8.23 -5.62 20.69
N PRO A 320 9.04 -4.93 19.89
CA PRO A 320 8.95 -4.99 18.43
C PRO A 320 9.00 -6.41 17.83
N ARG A 321 9.64 -7.36 18.52
CA ARG A 321 9.79 -8.77 18.09
C ARG A 321 8.89 -9.73 18.88
N ASP A 322 8.37 -9.33 20.03
CA ASP A 322 7.55 -10.16 20.91
C ASP A 322 6.10 -9.73 20.81
N GLN A 323 5.25 -10.61 20.30
CA GLN A 323 3.82 -10.35 20.10
C GLN A 323 3.06 -10.15 21.42
N GLY A 324 3.66 -10.52 22.56
CA GLY A 324 2.98 -10.51 23.85
C GLY A 324 1.81 -11.48 23.94
N GLU A 325 1.13 -11.51 25.08
CA GLU A 325 -0.04 -12.36 25.28
C GLU A 325 -1.22 -11.89 24.40
N LEU A 326 -1.98 -12.85 23.87
CA LEU A 326 -3.27 -12.56 23.26
C LEU A 326 -4.29 -12.29 24.34
N SER A 327 -4.98 -11.17 24.26
CA SER A 327 -6.04 -10.75 25.17
C SER A 327 -7.16 -10.02 24.40
N GLY A 328 -8.09 -9.41 25.11
CA GLY A 328 -9.17 -8.64 24.52
C GLY A 328 -10.15 -9.45 23.68
N ILE A 329 -10.84 -8.77 22.78
CA ILE A 329 -11.97 -9.32 22.02
C ILE A 329 -11.61 -10.57 21.23
N LEU A 330 -10.43 -10.62 20.60
CA LEU A 330 -10.05 -11.80 19.82
C LEU A 330 -9.85 -13.03 20.69
N LYS A 331 -9.27 -12.90 21.90
CA LYS A 331 -9.20 -14.01 22.86
C LYS A 331 -10.59 -14.47 23.32
N GLU A 332 -11.48 -13.52 23.59
CA GLU A 332 -12.86 -13.82 23.99
C GLU A 332 -13.68 -14.50 22.89
N LEU A 333 -13.37 -14.24 21.62
CA LEU A 333 -13.98 -14.89 20.47
C LEU A 333 -13.40 -16.28 20.19
N GLY A 334 -12.34 -16.69 20.92
CA GLY A 334 -11.74 -18.02 20.82
C GLY A 334 -10.59 -18.14 19.83
N TYR A 335 -10.02 -17.02 19.33
CA TYR A 335 -8.80 -17.06 18.51
C TYR A 335 -7.61 -17.50 19.35
N SER A 336 -6.71 -18.27 18.75
CA SER A 336 -5.41 -18.61 19.34
C SER A 336 -4.36 -17.55 19.08
N ALA A 337 -3.29 -17.54 19.88
CA ALA A 337 -2.16 -16.63 19.69
C ALA A 337 -1.51 -16.82 18.30
N ASP A 338 -1.46 -18.06 17.81
CA ASP A 338 -0.89 -18.36 16.49
C ASP A 338 -1.74 -17.82 15.32
N GLN A 339 -3.04 -17.62 15.55
CA GLN A 339 -3.92 -17.03 14.54
C GLN A 339 -3.85 -15.51 14.49
N VAL A 340 -3.27 -14.83 15.48
CA VAL A 340 -3.23 -13.38 15.57
C VAL A 340 -1.81 -12.85 15.42
N TYR A 341 -1.66 -11.81 14.58
CA TYR A 341 -0.40 -11.08 14.43
C TYR A 341 -0.64 -9.59 14.65
N LYS A 342 0.18 -8.97 15.49
CA LYS A 342 0.17 -7.54 15.83
C LYS A 342 1.34 -6.84 15.12
N PHE A 343 1.02 -5.83 14.27
CA PHE A 343 2.05 -5.04 13.59
C PHE A 343 2.79 -4.07 14.51
#